data_d049d717fd99ce2946a850dafbb558d9
#
_entry.id   d049d717fd99ce2946a850dafbb558d9
#
_cell.length_a   1.000
_cell.length_b   1.000
_cell.length_c   1.000
_cell.angle_alpha   90.00
_cell.angle_beta   90.00
_cell.angle_gamma   90.00
#
_symmetry.space_group_name_H-M   'P 1'
#
loop_
_entity.id
_entity.type
_entity.pdbx_description
1 polymer ?
#
loop_
_entity_poly.entity_id
_entity_poly.type
_entity_poly.pdbx_seq_one_letter_code
_entity_poly.pdbx_strand_id
1 'polypeptide(L)'
;MPVPSLKVAVVSLLMIASTVVWRRGDIFSGGLDAVVVGKGVLSVLALVLAFLAVPPRERAPRLGTGSLWFLGTMLVAGLLGALAFGTLLPTAVIAVRIVILAATVFLLLRSVPAIEVLGGIVWACAVVVAVATVTGVSTLTSGRLEGGLPPLNPNEMAALAAVVVLWCVWRIVAGEVRVLGLLLAAAYLGVIWATGSRTALAMLLLAVAVMALHLRRPAVGLVVGGLLLAGVGSLVAVGTGVVGDFAERDGAGASTLESRFIAWRAAGSWAETLWQSAFGGGLSVKLIPIEGQWWDEQLLDSTWVSALVQAGTLGLVTAVVWVLWIVRSVLRTPRRFRILFLGLVVFLVGRSLLESGLFDATPMFLVLFAVSLLAEGGSRARLRDEEEDGAGLPVAPAGRPLGQPA
;
A
#
# COMPACT_ATOMS: atom_id res chain seq x y z
N MET A 1 15.46 -0.79 11.96
CA MET A 1 14.05 -0.54 12.28
C MET A 1 13.88 -0.77 13.77
N PRO A 2 13.11 0.03 14.52
CA PRO A 2 12.64 -0.44 15.81
C PRO A 2 11.85 -1.70 15.52
N VAL A 3 12.21 -2.78 16.19
CA VAL A 3 11.47 -4.03 16.08
C VAL A 3 10.11 -3.74 16.73
N PRO A 4 8.98 -3.87 16.03
CA PRO A 4 7.68 -3.71 16.67
C PRO A 4 7.54 -4.73 17.79
N SER A 5 6.68 -4.46 18.78
CA SER A 5 6.39 -5.49 19.79
C SER A 5 5.96 -6.78 19.10
N LEU A 6 6.30 -7.91 19.68
CA LEU A 6 6.01 -9.22 19.10
C LEU A 6 4.53 -9.35 18.72
N LYS A 7 3.63 -8.81 19.56
CA LYS A 7 2.19 -8.82 19.29
C LYS A 7 1.84 -8.07 18.00
N VAL A 8 2.35 -6.84 17.82
CA VAL A 8 2.10 -6.03 16.62
C VAL A 8 2.74 -6.66 15.39
N ALA A 9 3.96 -7.21 15.54
CA ALA A 9 4.64 -7.91 14.44
C ALA A 9 3.84 -9.11 13.95
N VAL A 10 3.38 -9.97 14.87
CA VAL A 10 2.59 -11.17 14.53
C VAL A 10 1.26 -10.78 13.87
N VAL A 11 0.50 -9.85 14.46
CA VAL A 11 -0.79 -9.42 13.90
C VAL A 11 -0.59 -8.81 12.51
N SER A 12 0.41 -7.95 12.33
CA SER A 12 0.72 -7.34 11.03
C SER A 12 1.12 -8.39 9.99
N LEU A 13 1.93 -9.38 10.39
CA LEU A 13 2.32 -10.47 9.47
C LEU A 13 1.12 -11.31 9.06
N LEU A 14 0.22 -11.64 9.98
CA LEU A 14 -1.02 -12.37 9.67
C LEU A 14 -1.92 -11.58 8.72
N MET A 15 -2.07 -10.27 8.94
CA MET A 15 -2.82 -9.39 8.02
C MET A 15 -2.21 -9.40 6.62
N ILE A 16 -0.91 -9.14 6.49
CA ILE A 16 -0.24 -9.11 5.18
C ILE A 16 -0.30 -10.49 4.53
N ALA A 17 0.03 -11.57 5.25
CA ALA A 17 -0.05 -12.93 4.74
C ALA A 17 -1.46 -13.30 4.25
N SER A 18 -2.51 -12.86 4.94
CA SER A 18 -3.89 -13.09 4.51
C SER A 18 -4.27 -12.32 3.24
N THR A 19 -3.58 -11.20 2.92
CA THR A 19 -3.94 -10.31 1.81
C THR A 19 -3.15 -10.57 0.54
N VAL A 20 -1.95 -11.16 0.62
CA VAL A 20 -1.14 -11.49 -0.56
C VAL A 20 -1.67 -12.71 -1.33
N VAL A 21 -1.23 -12.85 -2.58
CA VAL A 21 -1.58 -13.98 -3.45
C VAL A 21 -0.88 -15.26 -2.96
N TRP A 22 -1.60 -16.38 -2.92
CA TRP A 22 -1.05 -17.69 -2.51
C TRP A 22 -0.87 -18.66 -3.67
N ARG A 23 -1.54 -18.42 -4.82
CA ARG A 23 -1.41 -19.20 -6.04
C ARG A 23 -1.22 -18.30 -7.24
N ARG A 24 -0.38 -18.71 -8.20
CA ARG A 24 -0.21 -17.97 -9.46
C ARG A 24 -1.47 -18.05 -10.30
N GLY A 25 -1.86 -16.91 -10.89
CA GLY A 25 -3.01 -16.81 -11.78
C GLY A 25 -4.37 -16.99 -11.09
N ASP A 26 -4.39 -17.01 -9.75
CA ASP A 26 -5.62 -17.19 -8.99
C ASP A 26 -6.40 -15.89 -8.91
N ILE A 27 -7.47 -15.82 -9.70
CA ILE A 27 -8.47 -14.74 -9.59
C ILE A 27 -9.65 -15.33 -8.83
N PHE A 28 -10.06 -14.66 -7.76
CA PHE A 28 -11.19 -15.11 -6.95
C PHE A 28 -12.47 -15.15 -7.79
N SER A 29 -12.94 -16.34 -8.07
CA SER A 29 -14.14 -16.63 -8.89
C SER A 29 -15.41 -16.87 -8.06
N GLY A 30 -15.32 -16.73 -6.73
CA GLY A 30 -16.46 -16.90 -5.82
C GLY A 30 -16.56 -18.25 -5.12
N GLY A 31 -15.67 -19.18 -5.41
CA GLY A 31 -15.62 -20.48 -4.74
C GLY A 31 -14.99 -20.38 -3.34
N LEU A 32 -15.53 -21.15 -2.38
CA LEU A 32 -14.91 -21.35 -1.06
C LEU A 32 -13.90 -22.49 -1.16
N ASP A 33 -12.70 -22.20 -1.62
CA ASP A 33 -11.58 -23.16 -1.65
C ASP A 33 -10.71 -23.08 -0.38
N ALA A 34 -9.75 -24.00 -0.25
CA ALA A 34 -8.84 -24.07 0.89
C ALA A 34 -8.00 -22.78 1.05
N VAL A 35 -7.68 -22.05 -0.04
CA VAL A 35 -6.92 -20.80 0.01
C VAL A 35 -7.79 -19.68 0.57
N VAL A 36 -9.04 -19.55 0.12
CA VAL A 36 -9.99 -18.55 0.62
C VAL A 36 -10.26 -18.79 2.10
N VAL A 37 -10.50 -20.05 2.51
CA VAL A 37 -10.69 -20.42 3.91
C VAL A 37 -9.43 -20.12 4.73
N GLY A 38 -8.24 -20.52 4.26
CA GLY A 38 -6.97 -20.24 4.94
C GLY A 38 -6.72 -18.75 5.16
N LYS A 39 -6.94 -17.93 4.13
CA LYS A 39 -6.85 -16.46 4.25
C LYS A 39 -7.89 -15.88 5.22
N GLY A 40 -9.10 -16.44 5.23
CA GLY A 40 -10.15 -16.09 6.19
C GLY A 40 -9.73 -16.37 7.63
N VAL A 41 -9.21 -17.57 7.89
CA VAL A 41 -8.71 -17.99 9.22
C VAL A 41 -7.59 -17.06 9.68
N LEU A 42 -6.61 -16.73 8.84
CA LEU A 42 -5.54 -15.79 9.19
C LEU A 42 -6.08 -14.40 9.52
N SER A 43 -7.07 -13.91 8.75
CA SER A 43 -7.69 -12.61 9.01
C SER A 43 -8.44 -12.59 10.34
N VAL A 44 -9.20 -13.65 10.66
CA VAL A 44 -9.91 -13.79 11.95
C VAL A 44 -8.93 -13.91 13.10
N LEU A 45 -7.86 -14.70 12.95
CA LEU A 45 -6.82 -14.82 13.96
C LEU A 45 -6.14 -13.48 14.26
N ALA A 46 -5.83 -12.70 13.20
CA ALA A 46 -5.30 -11.34 13.35
C ALA A 46 -6.27 -10.44 14.14
N LEU A 47 -7.57 -10.50 13.83
CA LEU A 47 -8.62 -9.73 14.55
C LEU A 47 -8.70 -10.13 16.04
N VAL A 48 -8.71 -11.42 16.34
CA VAL A 48 -8.77 -11.92 17.71
C VAL A 48 -7.55 -11.46 18.51
N LEU A 49 -6.34 -11.59 17.94
CA LEU A 49 -5.12 -11.13 18.60
C LEU A 49 -5.11 -9.60 18.81
N ALA A 50 -5.59 -8.83 17.84
CA ALA A 50 -5.73 -7.39 17.98
C ALA A 50 -6.75 -7.03 19.06
N PHE A 51 -7.89 -7.74 19.12
CA PHE A 51 -8.92 -7.54 20.16
C PHE A 51 -8.37 -7.79 21.56
N LEU A 52 -7.58 -8.85 21.75
CA LEU A 52 -6.94 -9.17 23.03
C LEU A 52 -5.90 -8.11 23.46
N ALA A 53 -5.39 -7.31 22.51
CA ALA A 53 -4.44 -6.24 22.79
C ALA A 53 -5.12 -4.91 23.19
N VAL A 54 -6.44 -4.77 23.04
CA VAL A 54 -7.17 -3.51 23.33
C VAL A 54 -7.07 -3.17 24.82
N PRO A 55 -6.55 -1.98 25.19
CA PRO A 55 -6.49 -1.55 26.58
C PRO A 55 -7.89 -1.26 27.13
N PRO A 56 -8.04 -1.16 28.46
CA PRO A 56 -9.30 -0.72 29.09
C PRO A 56 -9.80 0.57 28.47
N ARG A 57 -11.13 0.70 28.35
CA ARG A 57 -11.80 1.80 27.63
C ARG A 57 -11.36 3.20 28.05
N GLU A 58 -11.04 3.40 29.32
CA GLU A 58 -10.60 4.69 29.88
C GLU A 58 -9.27 5.18 29.31
N ARG A 59 -8.44 4.28 28.82
CA ARG A 59 -7.10 4.60 28.27
C ARG A 59 -7.02 4.48 26.75
N ALA A 60 -8.09 4.03 26.08
CA ALA A 60 -8.04 3.85 24.64
C ALA A 60 -7.98 5.23 23.93
N PRO A 61 -6.99 5.46 23.06
CA PRO A 61 -6.89 6.72 22.31
C PRO A 61 -8.10 6.92 21.42
N ARG A 62 -8.53 8.18 21.26
CA ARG A 62 -9.60 8.52 20.32
C ARG A 62 -9.08 8.39 18.89
N LEU A 63 -9.82 7.67 18.06
CA LEU A 63 -9.59 7.57 16.62
C LEU A 63 -10.74 8.23 15.87
N GLY A 64 -10.43 8.78 14.71
CA GLY A 64 -11.44 9.21 13.76
C GLY A 64 -12.22 8.02 13.19
N THR A 65 -13.45 8.23 12.79
CA THR A 65 -14.33 7.19 12.23
C THR A 65 -14.84 7.53 10.83
N GLY A 66 -14.40 8.65 10.24
CA GLY A 66 -14.84 9.08 8.90
C GLY A 66 -14.50 8.08 7.82
N SER A 67 -13.31 7.48 7.88
CA SER A 67 -12.85 6.44 6.94
C SER A 67 -13.73 5.18 6.97
N LEU A 68 -14.35 4.86 8.12
CA LEU A 68 -15.28 3.73 8.24
C LEU A 68 -16.58 3.98 7.46
N TRP A 69 -17.05 5.23 7.40
CA TRP A 69 -18.23 5.59 6.63
C TRP A 69 -17.98 5.48 5.12
N PHE A 70 -16.84 5.97 4.63
CA PHE A 70 -16.48 5.79 3.23
C PHE A 70 -16.37 4.31 2.86
N LEU A 71 -15.67 3.53 3.68
CA LEU A 71 -15.56 2.09 3.48
C LEU A 71 -16.95 1.43 3.49
N GLY A 72 -17.77 1.72 4.50
CA GLY A 72 -19.13 1.18 4.61
C GLY A 72 -19.99 1.51 3.38
N THR A 73 -19.94 2.75 2.88
CA THR A 73 -20.69 3.16 1.67
C THR A 73 -20.24 2.37 0.45
N MET A 74 -18.92 2.17 0.25
CA MET A 74 -18.40 1.38 -0.87
C MET A 74 -18.83 -0.09 -0.79
N LEU A 75 -18.75 -0.69 0.40
CA LEU A 75 -19.17 -2.08 0.62
C LEU A 75 -20.67 -2.27 0.40
N VAL A 76 -21.50 -1.34 0.90
CA VAL A 76 -22.95 -1.36 0.70
C VAL A 76 -23.28 -1.20 -0.78
N ALA A 77 -22.64 -0.27 -1.49
CA ALA A 77 -22.84 -0.11 -2.94
C ALA A 77 -22.52 -1.40 -3.69
N GLY A 78 -21.35 -2.01 -3.43
CA GLY A 78 -20.98 -3.28 -4.05
C GLY A 78 -21.93 -4.44 -3.71
N LEU A 79 -22.45 -4.52 -2.48
CA LEU A 79 -23.44 -5.54 -2.10
C LEU A 79 -24.78 -5.33 -2.81
N LEU A 80 -25.24 -4.06 -2.95
CA LEU A 80 -26.47 -3.73 -3.69
C LEU A 80 -26.32 -4.05 -5.18
N GLY A 81 -25.16 -3.80 -5.76
CA GLY A 81 -24.84 -4.21 -7.13
C GLY A 81 -24.86 -5.73 -7.29
N ALA A 82 -24.25 -6.45 -6.36
CA ALA A 82 -24.17 -7.91 -6.37
C ALA A 82 -25.54 -8.60 -6.24
N LEU A 83 -26.50 -7.98 -5.55
CA LEU A 83 -27.88 -8.50 -5.46
C LEU A 83 -28.55 -8.59 -6.83
N ALA A 84 -28.39 -7.56 -7.66
CA ALA A 84 -28.98 -7.55 -9.01
C ALA A 84 -28.19 -8.40 -10.01
N PHE A 85 -26.88 -8.55 -9.81
CA PHE A 85 -25.99 -9.26 -10.72
C PHE A 85 -25.83 -10.75 -10.39
N GLY A 86 -26.42 -11.24 -9.29
CA GLY A 86 -26.32 -12.64 -8.87
C GLY A 86 -24.95 -13.03 -8.24
N THR A 87 -24.11 -12.08 -7.92
CA THR A 87 -22.77 -12.27 -7.34
C THR A 87 -22.71 -12.01 -5.83
N LEU A 88 -23.86 -12.14 -5.13
CA LEU A 88 -23.99 -11.75 -3.73
C LEU A 88 -23.04 -12.54 -2.81
N LEU A 89 -23.00 -13.87 -2.94
CA LEU A 89 -22.15 -14.70 -2.05
C LEU A 89 -20.66 -14.39 -2.19
N PRO A 90 -20.05 -14.40 -3.38
CA PRO A 90 -18.65 -14.04 -3.53
C PRO A 90 -18.34 -12.59 -3.10
N THR A 91 -19.25 -11.66 -3.38
CA THR A 91 -19.11 -10.27 -2.93
C THR A 91 -19.16 -10.16 -1.41
N ALA A 92 -20.07 -10.89 -0.75
CA ALA A 92 -20.17 -10.90 0.72
C ALA A 92 -18.90 -11.47 1.37
N VAL A 93 -18.30 -12.52 0.80
CA VAL A 93 -17.03 -13.08 1.29
C VAL A 93 -15.91 -12.03 1.25
N ILE A 94 -15.80 -11.28 0.15
CA ILE A 94 -14.82 -10.19 0.04
C ILE A 94 -15.13 -9.07 1.03
N ALA A 95 -16.38 -8.63 1.12
CA ALA A 95 -16.82 -7.57 2.01
C ALA A 95 -16.52 -7.90 3.48
N VAL A 96 -16.87 -9.11 3.93
CA VAL A 96 -16.58 -9.57 5.31
C VAL A 96 -15.09 -9.57 5.57
N ARG A 97 -14.27 -10.04 4.63
CA ARG A 97 -12.83 -10.03 4.76
C ARG A 97 -12.26 -8.60 4.88
N ILE A 98 -12.74 -7.66 4.07
CA ILE A 98 -12.34 -6.24 4.16
C ILE A 98 -12.72 -5.66 5.52
N VAL A 99 -13.93 -5.95 6.03
CA VAL A 99 -14.39 -5.51 7.35
C VAL A 99 -13.52 -6.07 8.47
N ILE A 100 -13.17 -7.36 8.43
CA ILE A 100 -12.27 -8.00 9.42
C ILE A 100 -10.91 -7.30 9.42
N LEU A 101 -10.33 -7.07 8.25
CA LEU A 101 -9.03 -6.41 8.11
C LEU A 101 -9.08 -4.95 8.61
N ALA A 102 -10.12 -4.21 8.23
CA ALA A 102 -10.33 -2.83 8.68
C ALA A 102 -10.52 -2.75 10.20
N ALA A 103 -11.31 -3.66 10.78
CA ALA A 103 -11.50 -3.77 12.22
C ALA A 103 -10.18 -4.09 12.93
N THR A 104 -9.35 -4.98 12.37
CA THR A 104 -8.04 -5.33 12.93
C THR A 104 -7.12 -4.12 12.97
N VAL A 105 -7.01 -3.36 11.87
CA VAL A 105 -6.22 -2.11 11.83
C VAL A 105 -6.75 -1.10 12.83
N PHE A 106 -8.07 -0.92 12.91
CA PHE A 106 -8.72 0.01 13.85
C PHE A 106 -8.41 -0.36 15.31
N LEU A 107 -8.52 -1.65 15.68
CA LEU A 107 -8.23 -2.14 17.02
C LEU A 107 -6.76 -1.99 17.37
N LEU A 108 -5.84 -2.33 16.46
CA LEU A 108 -4.41 -2.12 16.68
C LEU A 108 -4.11 -0.63 16.92
N LEU A 109 -4.66 0.25 16.10
CA LEU A 109 -4.47 1.69 16.29
C LEU A 109 -5.09 2.21 17.59
N ARG A 110 -6.06 1.55 18.18
CA ARG A 110 -6.58 1.89 19.51
C ARG A 110 -5.71 1.40 20.65
N SER A 111 -4.94 0.33 20.45
CA SER A 111 -4.20 -0.35 21.52
C SER A 111 -2.74 0.07 21.64
N VAL A 112 -2.10 0.49 20.52
CA VAL A 112 -0.65 0.78 20.50
C VAL A 112 -0.33 2.06 19.70
N PRO A 113 0.84 2.70 19.93
CA PRO A 113 1.24 3.91 19.23
C PRO A 113 1.18 3.77 17.70
N ALA A 114 0.83 4.88 17.02
CA ALA A 114 0.68 4.89 15.56
C ALA A 114 1.96 4.46 14.84
N ILE A 115 3.11 4.92 15.33
CA ILE A 115 4.42 4.57 14.77
C ILE A 115 4.73 3.08 14.88
N GLU A 116 4.27 2.43 15.94
CA GLU A 116 4.48 1.00 16.16
C GLU A 116 3.61 0.16 15.22
N VAL A 117 2.34 0.54 15.03
CA VAL A 117 1.43 -0.14 14.09
C VAL A 117 1.92 0.00 12.66
N LEU A 118 2.27 1.23 12.23
CA LEU A 118 2.84 1.45 10.89
C LEU A 118 4.16 0.71 10.71
N GLY A 119 5.04 0.74 11.71
CA GLY A 119 6.30 -0.02 11.72
C GLY A 119 6.07 -1.53 11.61
N GLY A 120 5.03 -2.06 12.26
CA GLY A 120 4.61 -3.46 12.16
C GLY A 120 4.14 -3.85 10.77
N ILE A 121 3.30 -3.02 10.14
CA ILE A 121 2.83 -3.24 8.77
C ILE A 121 4.02 -3.21 7.79
N VAL A 122 4.91 -2.21 7.92
CA VAL A 122 6.11 -2.09 7.08
C VAL A 122 7.05 -3.28 7.29
N TRP A 123 7.25 -3.71 8.52
CA TRP A 123 8.05 -4.90 8.84
C TRP A 123 7.46 -6.16 8.21
N ALA A 124 6.14 -6.34 8.28
CA ALA A 124 5.47 -7.47 7.65
C ALA A 124 5.61 -7.44 6.12
N CYS A 125 5.46 -6.26 5.50
CA CYS A 125 5.75 -6.08 4.07
C CYS A 125 7.21 -6.45 3.75
N ALA A 126 8.16 -6.00 4.57
CA ALA A 126 9.57 -6.31 4.40
C ALA A 126 9.82 -7.82 4.43
N VAL A 127 9.32 -8.51 5.46
CA VAL A 127 9.48 -9.97 5.59
C VAL A 127 8.90 -10.71 4.39
N VAL A 128 7.67 -10.37 3.98
CA VAL A 128 7.01 -11.03 2.85
C VAL A 128 7.78 -10.84 1.57
N VAL A 129 8.24 -9.62 1.28
CA VAL A 129 9.07 -9.34 0.09
C VAL A 129 10.41 -10.06 0.16
N ALA A 130 11.08 -10.09 1.32
CA ALA A 130 12.35 -10.78 1.46
C ALA A 130 12.21 -12.28 1.18
N VAL A 131 11.20 -12.93 1.76
CA VAL A 131 10.92 -14.36 1.52
C VAL A 131 10.55 -14.59 0.06
N ALA A 132 9.66 -13.78 -0.53
CA ALA A 132 9.28 -13.88 -1.93
C ALA A 132 10.48 -13.69 -2.87
N THR A 133 11.38 -12.74 -2.57
CA THR A 133 12.60 -12.48 -3.33
C THR A 133 13.56 -13.68 -3.30
N VAL A 134 13.87 -14.17 -2.09
CA VAL A 134 14.82 -15.28 -1.93
C VAL A 134 14.31 -16.56 -2.62
N THR A 135 13.03 -16.86 -2.46
CA THR A 135 12.43 -18.05 -3.06
C THR A 135 12.13 -17.89 -4.55
N GLY A 136 12.07 -16.65 -5.06
CA GLY A 136 11.80 -16.33 -6.44
C GLY A 136 13.02 -15.93 -7.27
N VAL A 137 14.24 -15.94 -6.69
CA VAL A 137 15.46 -15.44 -7.34
C VAL A 137 15.73 -16.10 -8.70
N SER A 138 15.35 -17.37 -8.87
CA SER A 138 15.50 -18.10 -10.13
C SER A 138 14.70 -17.47 -11.30
N THR A 139 13.65 -16.69 -11.03
CA THR A 139 12.87 -16.04 -12.09
C THR A 139 13.62 -14.90 -12.79
N LEU A 140 14.71 -14.41 -12.19
CA LEU A 140 15.59 -13.42 -12.85
C LEU A 140 16.16 -13.93 -14.17
N THR A 141 16.36 -15.23 -14.32
CA THR A 141 16.81 -15.83 -15.58
C THR A 141 15.79 -15.70 -16.71
N SER A 142 14.53 -15.53 -16.39
CA SER A 142 13.43 -15.25 -17.34
C SER A 142 13.17 -13.74 -17.57
N GLY A 143 14.03 -12.88 -17.03
CA GLY A 143 14.06 -11.44 -17.31
C GLY A 143 13.44 -10.55 -16.22
N ARG A 144 12.59 -11.07 -15.31
CA ARG A 144 11.94 -10.28 -14.24
C ARG A 144 11.90 -11.06 -12.94
N LEU A 145 12.12 -10.37 -11.83
CA LEU A 145 11.94 -10.96 -10.52
C LEU A 145 10.45 -11.10 -10.19
N GLU A 146 10.01 -12.33 -9.99
CA GLU A 146 8.70 -12.69 -9.46
C GLU A 146 8.85 -13.36 -8.10
N GLY A 147 7.83 -13.27 -7.26
CA GLY A 147 7.85 -13.94 -5.97
C GLY A 147 7.76 -15.47 -6.10
N GLY A 148 8.55 -16.17 -5.29
CA GLY A 148 8.47 -17.63 -5.20
C GLY A 148 7.38 -18.06 -4.20
N LEU A 149 7.58 -17.76 -2.92
CA LEU A 149 6.65 -17.97 -1.81
C LEU A 149 6.58 -16.71 -0.94
N PRO A 150 5.44 -16.02 -0.87
CA PRO A 150 4.24 -16.20 -1.72
C PRO A 150 4.53 -15.83 -3.19
N PRO A 151 3.76 -16.37 -4.15
CA PRO A 151 3.97 -16.15 -5.57
C PRO A 151 3.45 -14.77 -6.02
N LEU A 152 4.09 -13.72 -5.51
CA LEU A 152 3.75 -12.34 -5.82
C LEU A 152 4.05 -12.02 -7.28
N ASN A 153 3.13 -11.31 -7.92
CA ASN A 153 3.45 -10.72 -9.21
C ASN A 153 4.49 -9.57 -9.04
N PRO A 154 5.25 -9.23 -10.09
CA PRO A 154 6.29 -8.19 -10.00
C PRO A 154 5.77 -6.84 -9.49
N ASN A 155 4.56 -6.43 -9.86
CA ASN A 155 3.98 -5.14 -9.45
C ASN A 155 3.57 -5.12 -7.97
N GLU A 156 3.04 -6.22 -7.44
CA GLU A 156 2.74 -6.35 -6.00
C GLU A 156 4.00 -6.35 -5.16
N MET A 157 5.01 -7.11 -5.61
CA MET A 157 6.30 -7.19 -4.94
C MET A 157 6.99 -5.82 -4.89
N ALA A 158 6.99 -5.09 -6.00
CA ALA A 158 7.51 -3.72 -6.07
C ALA A 158 6.72 -2.75 -5.17
N ALA A 159 5.39 -2.92 -5.07
CA ALA A 159 4.56 -2.08 -4.21
C ALA A 159 4.86 -2.28 -2.72
N LEU A 160 4.97 -3.52 -2.27
CA LEU A 160 5.36 -3.84 -0.89
C LEU A 160 6.77 -3.32 -0.57
N ALA A 161 7.73 -3.51 -1.49
CA ALA A 161 9.08 -2.99 -1.35
C ALA A 161 9.11 -1.46 -1.28
N ALA A 162 8.29 -0.76 -2.08
CA ALA A 162 8.20 0.70 -2.07
C ALA A 162 7.69 1.26 -0.73
N VAL A 163 6.74 0.59 -0.08
CA VAL A 163 6.29 0.96 1.28
C VAL A 163 7.48 0.91 2.26
N VAL A 164 8.33 -0.12 2.16
CA VAL A 164 9.54 -0.24 2.99
C VAL A 164 10.54 0.89 2.69
N VAL A 165 10.79 1.18 1.41
CA VAL A 165 11.70 2.27 1.01
C VAL A 165 11.19 3.62 1.52
N LEU A 166 9.90 3.95 1.35
CA LEU A 166 9.31 5.20 1.83
C LEU A 166 9.44 5.36 3.34
N TRP A 167 9.23 4.28 4.09
CA TRP A 167 9.45 4.26 5.54
C TRP A 167 10.92 4.54 5.89
N CYS A 168 11.86 3.89 5.23
CA CYS A 168 13.29 4.11 5.46
C CYS A 168 13.70 5.54 5.11
N VAL A 169 13.25 6.08 3.98
CA VAL A 169 13.49 7.46 3.56
C VAL A 169 12.93 8.44 4.61
N TRP A 170 11.70 8.22 5.09
CA TRP A 170 11.12 9.03 6.14
C TRP A 170 11.95 9.04 7.43
N ARG A 171 12.45 7.87 7.86
CA ARG A 171 13.30 7.75 9.05
C ARG A 171 14.63 8.50 8.88
N ILE A 172 15.23 8.42 7.69
CA ILE A 172 16.45 9.16 7.36
C ILE A 172 16.20 10.67 7.44
N VAL A 173 15.10 11.13 6.85
CA VAL A 173 14.68 12.54 6.85
C VAL A 173 14.33 13.05 8.25
N ALA A 174 13.77 12.18 9.10
CA ALA A 174 13.49 12.48 10.51
C ALA A 174 14.77 12.56 11.40
N GLY A 175 15.96 12.39 10.81
CA GLY A 175 17.23 12.44 11.53
C GLY A 175 17.62 11.12 12.23
N GLU A 176 16.87 10.06 11.98
CA GLU A 176 17.13 8.73 12.56
C GLU A 176 18.01 7.90 11.61
N VAL A 177 19.09 8.50 11.12
CA VAL A 177 20.00 7.83 10.17
C VAL A 177 20.70 6.68 10.86
N ARG A 178 20.45 5.47 10.37
CA ARG A 178 21.21 4.27 10.73
C ARG A 178 21.68 3.60 9.45
N VAL A 179 22.90 3.12 9.43
CA VAL A 179 23.47 2.39 8.29
C VAL A 179 22.53 1.27 7.83
N LEU A 180 21.94 0.55 8.76
CA LEU A 180 20.96 -0.49 8.46
C LEU A 180 19.74 0.04 7.68
N GLY A 181 19.24 1.24 8.00
CA GLY A 181 18.12 1.86 7.27
C GLY A 181 18.47 2.17 5.81
N LEU A 182 19.70 2.64 5.56
CA LEU A 182 20.21 2.89 4.22
C LEU A 182 20.39 1.59 3.44
N LEU A 183 20.98 0.57 4.06
CA LEU A 183 21.16 -0.74 3.43
C LEU A 183 19.82 -1.40 3.08
N LEU A 184 18.83 -1.31 3.97
CA LEU A 184 17.50 -1.81 3.68
C LEU A 184 16.84 -1.03 2.54
N ALA A 185 16.88 0.31 2.56
CA ALA A 185 16.35 1.11 1.46
C ALA A 185 17.00 0.75 0.12
N ALA A 186 18.32 0.59 0.08
CA ALA A 186 19.05 0.18 -1.12
C ALA A 186 18.66 -1.24 -1.58
N ALA A 187 18.57 -2.20 -0.66
CA ALA A 187 18.18 -3.58 -0.97
C ALA A 187 16.77 -3.65 -1.57
N TYR A 188 15.78 -2.97 -0.94
CA TYR A 188 14.41 -2.98 -1.45
C TYR A 188 14.25 -2.15 -2.74
N LEU A 189 15.05 -1.10 -2.94
CA LEU A 189 15.12 -0.40 -4.22
C LEU A 189 15.69 -1.33 -5.32
N GLY A 190 16.71 -2.15 -4.99
CA GLY A 190 17.20 -3.22 -5.86
C GLY A 190 16.12 -4.24 -6.23
N VAL A 191 15.28 -4.63 -5.28
CA VAL A 191 14.12 -5.50 -5.56
C VAL A 191 13.15 -4.83 -6.52
N ILE A 192 12.76 -3.55 -6.29
CA ILE A 192 11.88 -2.81 -7.21
C ILE A 192 12.45 -2.77 -8.62
N TRP A 193 13.75 -2.50 -8.74
CA TRP A 193 14.44 -2.51 -10.03
C TRP A 193 14.39 -3.89 -10.71
N ALA A 194 14.71 -4.96 -9.96
CA ALA A 194 14.71 -6.33 -10.47
C ALA A 194 13.33 -6.82 -10.92
N THR A 195 12.24 -6.33 -10.31
CA THR A 195 10.88 -6.63 -10.75
C THR A 195 10.53 -5.98 -12.10
N GLY A 196 11.25 -4.96 -12.55
CA GLY A 196 10.96 -4.20 -13.77
C GLY A 196 9.65 -3.40 -13.70
N SER A 197 9.09 -3.14 -12.51
CA SER A 197 7.84 -2.38 -12.37
C SER A 197 8.05 -0.88 -12.55
N ARG A 198 7.84 -0.40 -13.78
CA ARG A 198 8.02 1.01 -14.18
C ARG A 198 7.08 1.94 -13.39
N THR A 199 5.83 1.52 -13.23
CA THR A 199 4.82 2.29 -12.47
C THR A 199 5.23 2.46 -11.00
N ALA A 200 5.66 1.38 -10.35
CA ALA A 200 6.09 1.45 -8.95
C ALA A 200 7.31 2.35 -8.79
N LEU A 201 8.29 2.25 -9.69
CA LEU A 201 9.50 3.09 -9.65
C LEU A 201 9.16 4.57 -9.88
N ALA A 202 8.36 4.90 -10.91
CA ALA A 202 7.96 6.27 -11.20
C ALA A 202 7.17 6.90 -10.04
N MET A 203 6.22 6.16 -9.45
CA MET A 203 5.42 6.65 -8.32
C MET A 203 6.24 6.74 -7.04
N LEU A 204 7.22 5.87 -6.83
CA LEU A 204 8.16 5.98 -5.71
C LEU A 204 9.01 7.25 -5.82
N LEU A 205 9.55 7.55 -7.00
CA LEU A 205 10.32 8.77 -7.25
C LEU A 205 9.46 10.03 -7.02
N LEU A 206 8.23 10.04 -7.51
CA LEU A 206 7.29 11.12 -7.28
C LEU A 206 6.97 11.28 -5.77
N ALA A 207 6.74 10.18 -5.07
CA ALA A 207 6.48 10.21 -3.63
C ALA A 207 7.67 10.76 -2.83
N VAL A 208 8.90 10.34 -3.16
CA VAL A 208 10.13 10.86 -2.53
C VAL A 208 10.31 12.35 -2.84
N ALA A 209 10.04 12.79 -4.08
CA ALA A 209 10.08 14.20 -4.45
C ALA A 209 9.07 15.03 -3.63
N VAL A 210 7.83 14.55 -3.49
CA VAL A 210 6.81 15.21 -2.66
C VAL A 210 7.23 15.25 -1.19
N MET A 211 7.82 14.18 -0.65
CA MET A 211 8.38 14.17 0.71
C MET A 211 9.46 15.24 0.85
N ALA A 212 10.37 15.34 -0.12
CA ALA A 212 11.48 16.32 -0.11
C ALA A 212 10.96 17.77 -0.14
N LEU A 213 9.94 18.08 -0.92
CA LEU A 213 9.32 19.40 -0.99
C LEU A 213 8.72 19.88 0.35
N HIS A 214 8.34 18.93 1.23
CA HIS A 214 7.76 19.25 2.54
C HIS A 214 8.81 19.38 3.65
N LEU A 215 10.10 19.26 3.32
CA LEU A 215 11.21 19.51 4.25
C LEU A 215 11.48 21.01 4.38
N ARG A 216 11.55 21.53 5.62
CA ARG A 216 11.91 22.96 5.86
C ARG A 216 13.38 23.28 5.57
N ARG A 217 14.25 22.29 5.81
CA ARG A 217 15.70 22.42 5.61
C ARG A 217 16.17 21.04 5.15
N PRO A 218 16.17 20.76 3.85
CA PRO A 218 16.82 19.55 3.38
C PRO A 218 18.29 19.63 3.79
N ALA A 219 18.79 18.61 4.48
CA ALA A 219 20.22 18.54 4.73
C ALA A 219 20.92 18.61 3.37
N VAL A 220 21.74 19.63 3.15
CA VAL A 220 22.41 19.90 1.86
C VAL A 220 23.11 18.64 1.37
N GLY A 221 23.73 17.88 2.29
CA GLY A 221 24.38 16.60 1.95
C GLY A 221 23.43 15.53 1.41
N LEU A 222 22.16 15.47 1.87
CA LEU A 222 21.16 14.54 1.33
C LEU A 222 20.70 14.96 -0.08
N VAL A 223 20.55 16.27 -0.31
CA VAL A 223 20.17 16.79 -1.63
C VAL A 223 21.32 16.59 -2.62
N VAL A 224 22.53 16.98 -2.25
CA VAL A 224 23.72 16.80 -3.08
C VAL A 224 24.03 15.32 -3.30
N GLY A 225 23.98 14.49 -2.25
CA GLY A 225 24.15 13.04 -2.35
C GLY A 225 23.11 12.38 -3.24
N GLY A 226 21.84 12.78 -3.10
CA GLY A 226 20.74 12.32 -3.96
C GLY A 226 20.89 12.75 -5.42
N LEU A 227 21.29 13.99 -5.68
CA LEU A 227 21.58 14.51 -7.03
C LEU A 227 22.79 13.83 -7.65
N LEU A 228 23.87 13.60 -6.88
CA LEU A 228 25.03 12.87 -7.36
C LEU A 228 24.69 11.40 -7.68
N LEU A 229 23.93 10.74 -6.81
CA LEU A 229 23.49 9.35 -7.04
C LEU A 229 22.56 9.26 -8.25
N ALA A 230 21.64 10.20 -8.41
CA ALA A 230 20.78 10.30 -9.59
C ALA A 230 21.59 10.62 -10.85
N GLY A 231 22.54 11.56 -10.78
CA GLY A 231 23.39 11.94 -11.91
C GLY A 231 24.32 10.79 -12.35
N VAL A 232 25.07 10.20 -11.41
CA VAL A 232 25.95 9.06 -11.68
C VAL A 232 25.14 7.84 -12.10
N GLY A 233 24.02 7.55 -11.41
CA GLY A 233 23.12 6.47 -11.76
C GLY A 233 22.54 6.63 -13.18
N SER A 234 22.14 7.86 -13.56
CA SER A 234 21.67 8.16 -14.92
C SER A 234 22.78 8.00 -15.96
N LEU A 235 24.00 8.46 -15.65
CA LEU A 235 25.13 8.37 -16.56
C LEU A 235 25.53 6.90 -16.81
N VAL A 236 25.58 6.09 -15.76
CA VAL A 236 25.82 4.65 -15.84
C VAL A 236 24.69 3.96 -16.60
N ALA A 237 23.44 4.26 -16.28
CA ALA A 237 22.28 3.64 -16.88
C ALA A 237 22.17 3.96 -18.40
N VAL A 238 22.46 5.20 -18.81
CA VAL A 238 22.50 5.59 -20.23
C VAL A 238 23.72 4.99 -20.93
N GLY A 239 24.90 5.05 -20.29
CA GLY A 239 26.15 4.54 -20.88
C GLY A 239 26.19 3.02 -21.06
N THR A 240 25.45 2.27 -20.24
CA THR A 240 25.35 0.80 -20.32
C THR A 240 24.16 0.29 -21.14
N GLY A 241 23.30 1.19 -21.67
CA GLY A 241 22.06 0.80 -22.37
C GLY A 241 20.95 0.29 -21.46
N VAL A 242 21.21 0.12 -20.15
CA VAL A 242 20.26 -0.47 -19.18
C VAL A 242 18.93 0.28 -19.13
N VAL A 243 18.91 1.60 -19.39
CA VAL A 243 17.64 2.36 -19.46
C VAL A 243 16.87 2.00 -20.72
N GLY A 244 17.54 1.84 -21.85
CA GLY A 244 16.94 1.36 -23.10
C GLY A 244 16.36 -0.03 -22.91
N ASP A 245 17.16 -0.96 -22.41
CA ASP A 245 16.72 -2.33 -22.12
C ASP A 245 15.56 -2.38 -21.10
N PHE A 246 15.60 -1.52 -20.08
CA PHE A 246 14.49 -1.39 -19.12
C PHE A 246 13.23 -0.79 -19.76
N ALA A 247 13.38 0.18 -20.67
CA ALA A 247 12.30 0.81 -21.39
C ALA A 247 11.71 -0.09 -22.50
N GLU A 248 12.53 -0.91 -23.15
CA GLU A 248 12.18 -1.76 -24.28
C GLU A 248 11.86 -3.22 -23.87
N ARG A 249 12.09 -3.57 -22.61
CA ARG A 249 12.24 -4.91 -22.06
C ARG A 249 11.12 -5.92 -22.37
N ASP A 250 10.01 -5.53 -22.96
CA ASP A 250 8.96 -6.48 -23.29
C ASP A 250 8.48 -6.39 -24.74
N GLY A 251 9.05 -5.53 -25.58
CA GLY A 251 8.48 -5.28 -26.91
C GLY A 251 6.99 -4.84 -26.89
N ALA A 252 6.44 -4.81 -25.70
CA ALA A 252 5.03 -4.75 -25.36
C ALA A 252 4.63 -3.43 -24.66
N GLY A 253 5.52 -2.46 -24.56
CA GLY A 253 5.24 -1.23 -23.78
C GLY A 253 3.99 -0.48 -24.26
N ALA A 254 3.75 -0.44 -25.56
CA ALA A 254 2.52 0.11 -26.14
C ALA A 254 1.35 -0.87 -25.99
N SER A 255 1.56 -2.17 -26.19
CA SER A 255 0.51 -3.20 -26.12
C SER A 255 -0.09 -3.37 -24.73
N THR A 256 0.71 -3.20 -23.67
CA THR A 256 0.21 -3.30 -22.27
C THR A 256 -0.63 -2.07 -21.88
N LEU A 257 -0.32 -0.88 -22.35
CA LEU A 257 -1.18 0.29 -22.15
C LEU A 257 -2.43 0.22 -23.02
N GLU A 258 -2.32 -0.23 -24.26
CA GLU A 258 -3.44 -0.40 -25.16
C GLU A 258 -4.48 -1.38 -24.60
N SER A 259 -4.06 -2.54 -24.08
CA SER A 259 -4.96 -3.50 -23.44
C SER A 259 -5.70 -2.89 -22.26
N ARG A 260 -5.05 -2.03 -21.46
CA ARG A 260 -5.69 -1.31 -20.36
C ARG A 260 -6.72 -0.29 -20.85
N PHE A 261 -6.41 0.47 -21.91
CA PHE A 261 -7.38 1.39 -22.50
C PHE A 261 -8.59 0.68 -23.09
N ILE A 262 -8.42 -0.52 -23.67
CA ILE A 262 -9.50 -1.37 -24.12
C ILE A 262 -10.38 -1.75 -22.93
N ALA A 263 -9.78 -2.27 -21.81
CA ALA A 263 -10.52 -2.59 -20.60
C ALA A 263 -11.26 -1.38 -20.00
N TRP A 264 -10.63 -0.21 -19.98
CA TRP A 264 -11.26 1.02 -19.45
C TRP A 264 -12.44 1.48 -20.32
N ARG A 265 -12.32 1.36 -21.63
CA ARG A 265 -13.40 1.67 -22.57
C ARG A 265 -14.56 0.69 -22.37
N ALA A 266 -14.28 -0.61 -22.30
CA ALA A 266 -15.28 -1.63 -22.05
C ALA A 266 -15.98 -1.42 -20.69
N ALA A 267 -15.24 -1.05 -19.65
CA ALA A 267 -15.80 -0.71 -18.34
C ALA A 267 -16.74 0.52 -18.39
N GLY A 268 -16.46 1.48 -19.25
CA GLY A 268 -17.32 2.67 -19.44
C GLY A 268 -18.70 2.35 -20.03
N SER A 269 -18.81 1.29 -20.83
CA SER A 269 -20.05 0.81 -21.44
C SER A 269 -20.58 -0.50 -20.82
N TRP A 270 -19.98 -0.98 -19.72
CA TRP A 270 -20.29 -2.25 -19.11
C TRP A 270 -21.68 -2.32 -18.47
N ALA A 271 -22.17 -1.21 -17.95
CA ALA A 271 -23.44 -1.15 -17.24
C ALA A 271 -24.61 -1.13 -18.24
N GLU A 272 -25.43 -2.16 -18.20
CA GLU A 272 -26.63 -2.30 -19.08
C GLU A 272 -27.87 -1.67 -18.46
N THR A 273 -27.91 -1.50 -17.14
CA THR A 273 -29.05 -0.96 -16.40
C THR A 273 -28.66 0.23 -15.54
N LEU A 274 -29.63 1.08 -15.19
CA LEU A 274 -29.42 2.19 -14.27
C LEU A 274 -28.93 1.70 -12.89
N TRP A 275 -29.38 0.52 -12.47
CA TRP A 275 -28.95 -0.08 -11.20
C TRP A 275 -27.47 -0.47 -11.24
N GLN A 276 -27.03 -1.11 -12.31
CA GLN A 276 -25.60 -1.44 -12.53
C GLN A 276 -24.76 -0.18 -12.63
N SER A 277 -25.24 0.85 -13.34
CA SER A 277 -24.54 2.15 -13.41
C SER A 277 -24.37 2.78 -12.02
N ALA A 278 -25.39 2.67 -11.15
CA ALA A 278 -25.36 3.25 -9.81
C ALA A 278 -24.53 2.44 -8.81
N PHE A 279 -24.67 1.09 -8.79
CA PHE A 279 -24.15 0.20 -7.74
C PHE A 279 -23.17 -0.86 -8.23
N GLY A 280 -22.91 -0.95 -9.55
CA GLY A 280 -22.00 -1.93 -10.14
C GLY A 280 -22.53 -3.36 -10.17
N GLY A 281 -21.63 -4.32 -10.27
CA GLY A 281 -21.91 -5.77 -10.32
C GLY A 281 -21.45 -6.55 -9.09
N GLY A 282 -20.89 -5.87 -8.10
CA GLY A 282 -20.37 -6.49 -6.88
C GLY A 282 -18.84 -6.60 -6.85
N LEU A 283 -18.29 -6.69 -5.64
CA LEU A 283 -16.83 -6.68 -5.38
C LEU A 283 -16.07 -7.86 -6.00
N SER A 284 -16.79 -8.94 -6.34
CA SER A 284 -16.22 -10.13 -6.96
C SER A 284 -16.02 -10.01 -8.47
N VAL A 285 -16.57 -8.99 -9.13
CA VAL A 285 -16.36 -8.74 -10.55
C VAL A 285 -14.95 -8.20 -10.77
N LYS A 286 -14.03 -9.06 -11.21
CA LYS A 286 -12.62 -8.74 -11.47
C LYS A 286 -12.29 -8.76 -12.95
N LEU A 287 -13.12 -9.41 -13.75
CA LEU A 287 -12.99 -9.54 -15.19
C LEU A 287 -14.20 -8.88 -15.84
N ILE A 288 -13.99 -8.30 -17.01
CA ILE A 288 -15.07 -7.79 -17.87
C ILE A 288 -14.94 -8.37 -19.25
N PRO A 289 -16.07 -8.70 -19.91
CA PRO A 289 -16.06 -9.17 -21.28
C PRO A 289 -15.57 -8.05 -22.23
N ILE A 290 -14.81 -8.45 -23.23
CA ILE A 290 -14.29 -7.57 -24.27
C ILE A 290 -14.67 -8.14 -25.63
N GLU A 291 -15.33 -7.33 -26.45
CA GLU A 291 -15.64 -7.68 -27.82
C GLU A 291 -14.50 -7.36 -28.77
N GLY A 292 -14.31 -8.18 -29.81
CA GLY A 292 -13.40 -7.91 -30.90
C GLY A 292 -11.91 -8.17 -30.62
N GLN A 293 -11.58 -8.85 -29.55
CA GLN A 293 -10.24 -9.30 -29.23
C GLN A 293 -10.14 -10.84 -29.32
N TRP A 294 -8.92 -11.37 -29.35
CA TRP A 294 -8.70 -12.83 -29.36
C TRP A 294 -8.88 -13.48 -27.97
N TRP A 295 -9.07 -12.67 -26.91
CA TRP A 295 -9.45 -13.08 -25.56
C TRP A 295 -10.81 -12.49 -25.21
N ASP A 296 -11.62 -13.28 -24.53
CA ASP A 296 -13.03 -12.96 -24.25
C ASP A 296 -13.19 -12.07 -23.00
N GLU A 297 -12.22 -12.06 -22.09
CA GLU A 297 -12.28 -11.35 -20.81
C GLU A 297 -10.96 -10.64 -20.49
N GLN A 298 -11.05 -9.46 -19.86
CA GLN A 298 -9.91 -8.67 -19.42
C GLN A 298 -9.99 -8.36 -17.93
N LEU A 299 -8.82 -8.44 -17.26
CA LEU A 299 -8.68 -8.07 -15.87
C LEU A 299 -8.80 -6.54 -15.68
N LEU A 300 -9.44 -6.13 -14.58
CA LEU A 300 -9.55 -4.73 -14.19
C LEU A 300 -8.25 -4.28 -13.50
N ASP A 301 -7.34 -3.70 -14.25
CA ASP A 301 -6.00 -3.29 -13.79
C ASP A 301 -5.96 -1.91 -13.12
N SER A 302 -7.07 -1.18 -13.07
CA SER A 302 -7.15 0.12 -12.38
C SER A 302 -8.11 0.06 -11.21
N THR A 303 -7.69 0.58 -10.05
CA THR A 303 -8.56 0.68 -8.87
C THR A 303 -9.82 1.51 -9.15
N TRP A 304 -9.70 2.57 -9.94
CA TRP A 304 -10.80 3.47 -10.26
C TRP A 304 -11.82 2.81 -11.18
N VAL A 305 -11.32 2.10 -12.17
CA VAL A 305 -12.16 1.31 -13.08
C VAL A 305 -12.80 0.14 -12.31
N SER A 306 -12.04 -0.51 -11.44
CA SER A 306 -12.59 -1.54 -10.54
C SER A 306 -13.69 -0.99 -9.65
N ALA A 307 -13.50 0.20 -9.05
CA ALA A 307 -14.54 0.83 -8.22
C ALA A 307 -15.83 1.12 -9.02
N LEU A 308 -15.68 1.58 -10.28
CA LEU A 308 -16.82 1.82 -11.17
C LEU A 308 -17.57 0.53 -11.51
N VAL A 309 -16.88 -0.53 -11.89
CA VAL A 309 -17.49 -1.82 -12.26
C VAL A 309 -18.06 -2.55 -11.05
N GLN A 310 -17.35 -2.50 -9.91
CA GLN A 310 -17.72 -3.27 -8.70
C GLN A 310 -18.78 -2.60 -7.83
N ALA A 311 -18.74 -1.27 -7.71
CA ALA A 311 -19.60 -0.51 -6.82
C ALA A 311 -20.34 0.66 -7.53
N GLY A 312 -20.27 0.71 -8.85
CA GLY A 312 -20.95 1.69 -9.69
C GLY A 312 -20.42 3.11 -9.55
N THR A 313 -21.17 4.06 -10.07
CA THR A 313 -20.85 5.49 -9.94
C THR A 313 -20.81 5.95 -8.50
N LEU A 314 -21.67 5.37 -7.63
CA LEU A 314 -21.65 5.65 -6.19
C LEU A 314 -20.33 5.21 -5.55
N GLY A 315 -19.82 4.03 -5.89
CA GLY A 315 -18.53 3.53 -5.42
C GLY A 315 -17.37 4.40 -5.92
N LEU A 316 -17.35 4.75 -7.21
CA LEU A 316 -16.33 5.61 -7.78
C LEU A 316 -16.31 7.00 -7.14
N VAL A 317 -17.47 7.66 -7.00
CA VAL A 317 -17.58 8.97 -6.36
C VAL A 317 -17.14 8.89 -4.90
N THR A 318 -17.56 7.86 -4.17
CA THR A 318 -17.14 7.63 -2.78
C THR A 318 -15.62 7.46 -2.69
N ALA A 319 -15.00 6.69 -3.58
CA ALA A 319 -13.56 6.50 -3.64
C ALA A 319 -12.80 7.82 -3.88
N VAL A 320 -13.26 8.63 -4.84
CA VAL A 320 -12.68 9.94 -5.15
C VAL A 320 -12.78 10.87 -3.94
N VAL A 321 -13.99 11.00 -3.36
CA VAL A 321 -14.21 11.85 -2.18
C VAL A 321 -13.37 11.37 -1.00
N TRP A 322 -13.25 10.06 -0.80
CA TRP A 322 -12.42 9.49 0.27
C TRP A 322 -10.94 9.84 0.09
N VAL A 323 -10.40 9.68 -1.11
CA VAL A 323 -8.99 10.06 -1.40
C VAL A 323 -8.77 11.56 -1.20
N LEU A 324 -9.68 12.41 -1.67
CA LEU A 324 -9.61 13.86 -1.43
C LEU A 324 -9.67 14.19 0.08
N TRP A 325 -10.52 13.49 0.81
CA TRP A 325 -10.60 13.58 2.28
C TRP A 325 -9.28 13.18 2.95
N ILE A 326 -8.67 12.07 2.50
CA ILE A 326 -7.36 11.62 3.01
C ILE A 326 -6.30 12.70 2.76
N VAL A 327 -6.16 13.18 1.52
CA VAL A 327 -5.18 14.22 1.16
C VAL A 327 -5.36 15.46 2.03
N ARG A 328 -6.60 15.99 2.12
CA ARG A 328 -6.93 17.14 2.97
C ARG A 328 -6.57 16.87 4.44
N SER A 329 -6.85 15.68 4.93
CA SER A 329 -6.59 15.27 6.31
C SER A 329 -5.10 15.15 6.59
N VAL A 330 -4.34 14.55 5.68
CA VAL A 330 -2.88 14.40 5.76
C VAL A 330 -2.18 15.75 5.77
N LEU A 331 -2.63 16.71 4.96
CA LEU A 331 -2.05 18.06 4.95
C LEU A 331 -2.19 18.79 6.32
N ARG A 332 -3.11 18.33 7.17
CA ARG A 332 -3.37 18.90 8.50
C ARG A 332 -2.71 18.12 9.64
N THR A 333 -2.04 17.01 9.36
CA THR A 333 -1.33 16.22 10.38
C THR A 333 -0.04 16.91 10.83
N PRO A 334 0.51 16.57 12.01
CA PRO A 334 1.82 16.98 12.45
C PRO A 334 2.88 16.71 11.39
N ARG A 335 3.89 17.57 11.31
CA ARG A 335 4.79 17.62 10.15
C ARG A 335 5.57 16.31 9.94
N ARG A 336 6.06 15.72 11.00
CA ARG A 336 6.83 14.47 10.94
C ARG A 336 6.02 13.36 10.26
N PHE A 337 4.78 13.16 10.69
CA PHE A 337 3.87 12.17 10.10
C PHE A 337 3.34 12.59 8.73
N ARG A 338 3.11 13.90 8.52
CA ARG A 338 2.64 14.42 7.23
C ARG A 338 3.58 14.06 6.07
N ILE A 339 4.90 14.14 6.28
CA ILE A 339 5.89 13.78 5.27
C ILE A 339 5.73 12.32 4.86
N LEU A 340 5.64 11.39 5.84
CA LEU A 340 5.43 9.97 5.59
C LEU A 340 4.09 9.71 4.88
N PHE A 341 3.00 10.30 5.43
CA PHE A 341 1.66 10.05 4.92
C PHE A 341 1.47 10.59 3.51
N LEU A 342 2.03 11.77 3.18
CA LEU A 342 2.02 12.28 1.81
C LEU A 342 2.80 11.36 0.87
N GLY A 343 3.98 10.90 1.26
CA GLY A 343 4.74 9.94 0.45
C GLY A 343 3.95 8.67 0.18
N LEU A 344 3.36 8.07 1.22
CA LEU A 344 2.53 6.86 1.08
C LEU A 344 1.29 7.11 0.21
N VAL A 345 0.53 8.20 0.45
CA VAL A 345 -0.69 8.51 -0.31
C VAL A 345 -0.36 8.79 -1.78
N VAL A 346 0.67 9.58 -2.08
CA VAL A 346 1.09 9.85 -3.46
C VAL A 346 1.48 8.56 -4.17
N PHE A 347 2.26 7.70 -3.52
CA PHE A 347 2.64 6.41 -4.07
C PHE A 347 1.43 5.51 -4.35
N LEU A 348 0.57 5.33 -3.34
CA LEU A 348 -0.59 4.44 -3.42
C LEU A 348 -1.63 4.92 -4.43
N VAL A 349 -1.97 6.21 -4.41
CA VAL A 349 -2.95 6.80 -5.34
C VAL A 349 -2.39 6.86 -6.75
N GLY A 350 -1.13 7.25 -6.93
CA GLY A 350 -0.51 7.26 -8.25
C GLY A 350 -0.45 5.85 -8.88
N ARG A 351 -0.04 4.85 -8.08
CA ARG A 351 -0.03 3.45 -8.55
C ARG A 351 -1.45 2.95 -8.87
N SER A 352 -2.46 3.34 -8.13
CA SER A 352 -3.84 2.89 -8.30
C SER A 352 -4.49 3.26 -9.63
N LEU A 353 -3.89 4.20 -10.39
CA LEU A 353 -4.33 4.53 -11.74
C LEU A 353 -4.11 3.36 -12.71
N LEU A 354 -3.02 2.63 -12.54
CA LEU A 354 -2.59 1.54 -13.43
C LEU A 354 -2.61 0.16 -12.75
N GLU A 355 -2.99 0.09 -11.47
CA GLU A 355 -3.03 -1.16 -10.70
C GLU A 355 -4.28 -1.18 -9.83
N SER A 356 -4.91 -2.34 -9.72
CA SER A 356 -6.08 -2.54 -8.86
C SER A 356 -5.70 -2.78 -7.40
N GLY A 357 -6.69 -2.81 -6.52
CA GLY A 357 -6.57 -3.31 -5.15
C GLY A 357 -6.48 -2.27 -4.03
N LEU A 358 -6.59 -0.95 -4.32
CA LEU A 358 -6.51 0.06 -3.26
C LEU A 358 -7.72 0.03 -2.30
N PHE A 359 -8.87 -0.45 -2.76
CA PHE A 359 -10.11 -0.58 -1.97
C PHE A 359 -10.58 -2.04 -1.84
N ASP A 360 -9.66 -2.98 -2.02
CA ASP A 360 -9.90 -4.42 -1.88
C ASP A 360 -9.10 -4.99 -0.70
N ALA A 361 -9.27 -6.27 -0.38
CA ALA A 361 -8.53 -6.97 0.69
C ALA A 361 -7.05 -7.19 0.31
N THR A 362 -6.27 -6.12 0.15
CA THR A 362 -4.87 -6.13 -0.26
C THR A 362 -3.96 -5.44 0.77
N PRO A 363 -2.64 -5.66 0.73
CA PRO A 363 -1.70 -4.93 1.58
C PRO A 363 -1.76 -3.40 1.38
N MET A 364 -2.01 -2.95 0.15
CA MET A 364 -2.08 -1.51 -0.16
C MET A 364 -3.30 -0.85 0.48
N PHE A 365 -4.43 -1.55 0.54
CA PHE A 365 -5.60 -1.13 1.31
C PHE A 365 -5.26 -0.95 2.80
N LEU A 366 -4.56 -1.90 3.41
CA LEU A 366 -4.20 -1.81 4.83
C LEU A 366 -3.36 -0.57 5.14
N VAL A 367 -2.38 -0.26 4.29
CA VAL A 367 -1.55 0.94 4.43
C VAL A 367 -2.39 2.21 4.26
N LEU A 368 -3.21 2.31 3.19
CA LEU A 368 -4.06 3.46 2.95
C LEU A 368 -5.06 3.67 4.08
N PHE A 369 -5.69 2.60 4.54
CA PHE A 369 -6.70 2.65 5.60
C PHE A 369 -6.10 3.07 6.94
N ALA A 370 -4.91 2.57 7.30
CA ALA A 370 -4.19 3.00 8.50
C ALA A 370 -3.83 4.50 8.43
N VAL A 371 -3.29 4.95 7.29
CA VAL A 371 -2.99 6.38 7.06
C VAL A 371 -4.26 7.23 7.13
N SER A 372 -5.37 6.76 6.52
CA SER A 372 -6.65 7.45 6.52
C SER A 372 -7.17 7.69 7.95
N LEU A 373 -7.22 6.63 8.78
CA LEU A 373 -7.66 6.72 10.18
C LEU A 373 -6.76 7.64 11.03
N LEU A 374 -5.44 7.56 10.83
CA LEU A 374 -4.48 8.38 11.57
C LEU A 374 -4.51 9.85 11.18
N ALA A 375 -4.80 10.16 9.92
CA ALA A 375 -4.87 11.52 9.43
C ALA A 375 -6.14 12.27 9.87
N GLU A 376 -7.18 11.58 10.35
CA GLU A 376 -8.44 12.18 10.78
C GLU A 376 -8.30 13.10 12.00
N GLY A 377 -9.25 14.04 12.14
CA GLY A 377 -9.23 15.06 13.19
C GLY A 377 -9.12 14.49 14.61
N GLY A 378 -9.86 13.42 14.90
CA GLY A 378 -9.83 12.74 16.21
C GLY A 378 -8.48 12.10 16.56
N SER A 379 -7.72 11.68 15.55
CA SER A 379 -6.42 11.00 15.73
C SER A 379 -5.23 11.96 15.80
N ARG A 380 -5.39 13.22 15.33
CA ARG A 380 -4.26 14.17 15.22
C ARG A 380 -3.68 14.62 16.55
N ALA A 381 -4.50 14.72 17.60
CA ALA A 381 -4.01 15.05 18.94
C ALA A 381 -2.98 14.00 19.38
N ARG A 382 -3.31 12.75 19.24
CA ARG A 382 -2.43 11.62 19.53
C ARG A 382 -1.11 11.67 18.74
N LEU A 383 -1.16 12.00 17.44
CA LEU A 383 0.06 12.12 16.63
C LEU A 383 0.95 13.29 17.09
N ARG A 384 0.37 14.37 17.68
CA ARG A 384 1.14 15.45 18.28
C ARG A 384 1.86 15.00 19.56
N ASP A 385 1.13 14.29 20.42
CA ASP A 385 1.70 13.75 21.65
C ASP A 385 2.87 12.78 21.31
N GLU A 386 2.69 11.89 20.33
CA GLU A 386 3.75 10.99 19.86
C GLU A 386 4.94 11.74 19.20
N GLU A 387 4.71 12.89 18.58
CA GLU A 387 5.78 13.75 18.01
C GLU A 387 6.56 14.44 19.12
N GLU A 388 5.89 14.94 20.15
CA GLU A 388 6.50 15.61 21.31
C GLU A 388 7.31 14.63 22.16
N ASP A 389 6.79 13.45 22.47
CA ASP A 389 7.50 12.39 23.20
C ASP A 389 8.74 11.93 22.43
N GLY A 390 8.66 11.81 21.11
CA GLY A 390 9.80 11.48 20.26
C GLY A 390 10.87 12.57 20.16
N ALA A 391 10.49 13.83 20.35
CA ALA A 391 11.43 14.96 20.36
C ALA A 391 12.15 15.11 21.73
N GLY A 392 11.55 14.60 22.79
CA GLY A 392 12.09 14.65 24.16
C GLY A 392 13.15 13.62 24.50
N LEU A 393 13.51 12.71 23.57
CA LEU A 393 14.66 11.83 23.77
C LEU A 393 15.93 12.67 23.77
N PRO A 394 16.71 12.72 24.89
CA PRO A 394 17.89 13.54 24.98
C PRO A 394 18.85 13.13 23.86
N VAL A 395 19.13 14.08 22.97
CA VAL A 395 20.34 14.03 22.14
C VAL A 395 21.47 13.84 23.17
N ALA A 396 22.12 12.68 23.15
CA ALA A 396 23.28 12.43 24.01
C ALA A 396 24.18 13.65 23.92
N PRO A 397 24.54 14.31 25.02
CA PRO A 397 25.34 15.52 24.96
C PRO A 397 26.60 15.17 24.18
N ALA A 398 26.80 15.87 23.07
CA ALA A 398 28.04 15.81 22.29
C ALA A 398 29.17 15.92 23.30
N GLY A 399 30.04 14.88 23.33
CA GLY A 399 30.99 14.61 24.35
C GLY A 399 31.63 15.90 24.90
N ARG A 400 31.59 16.09 26.23
CA ARG A 400 32.36 17.10 26.90
C ARG A 400 33.80 16.97 26.39
N PRO A 401 34.44 18.06 25.94
CA PRO A 401 35.86 18.02 25.65
C PRO A 401 36.59 17.63 26.93
N LEU A 402 37.26 16.48 26.90
CA LEU A 402 38.19 16.05 27.94
C LEU A 402 39.29 17.09 28.00
N GLY A 403 39.33 17.92 29.05
CA GLY A 403 40.45 18.82 29.30
C GLY A 403 40.09 20.22 29.77
N GLN A 404 39.39 20.35 30.89
CA GLN A 404 39.56 21.51 31.76
C GLN A 404 39.87 21.02 33.18
N PRO A 405 41.11 21.22 33.70
CA PRO A 405 41.43 20.99 35.10
C PRO A 405 40.76 22.10 35.96
N ALA A 406 40.43 21.72 37.17
CA ALA A 406 39.79 22.57 38.22
C ALA A 406 40.66 23.72 38.66
#